data_57fdeacacf04d9d0e91f2c31d092a129
#
_entry.id   57fdeacacf04d9d0e91f2c31d092a129
#
_cell.length_a   1.000
_cell.length_b   1.000
_cell.length_c   1.000
_cell.angle_alpha   90.00
_cell.angle_beta   90.00
_cell.angle_gamma   90.00
#
_symmetry.space_group_name_H-M   'P 1'
#
loop_
_entity.id
_entity.type
_entity.pdbx_description
1 polymer ?
#
loop_
_entity_poly.entity_id
_entity_poly.type
_entity_poly.pdbx_seq_one_letter_code
_entity_poly.pdbx_strand_id
1 'polypeptide(L)'
;DKNQITGKTIHVADKGLNCAQNIAFSKENGDGYLFSKSVKSLPEKEKTWILLDNDDWKDVRSRDGTLLYRYKSCVEKFPYTFEIDGKKKTLCFTEKRRVTYNPKLASKKKYEIAKQIEKARNLCYSQAKRSEYGDLGKYVDFIDEDGEKAKASINESMIEKELKFAGYNMLVTSEKDMDDIDIYNTYHNLWRIEESFRIMKSDLDARPVFLQKENSIKGHFLICYLAVLLERIFQFKILDNQYSTHQIMKFIRSFKVVKGESKYINVTPSSEFIKEFEKITNLPLTNYYLTERQIRQIFNYKI
;
A
#
# COMPACT_ATOMS: atom_id res chain seq x y z
N ASP A 1 25.08 7.10 -9.50
CA ASP A 1 25.99 6.56 -8.49
C ASP A 1 25.49 5.19 -8.10
N LYS A 2 26.19 4.17 -8.57
CA LYS A 2 25.99 2.81 -8.10
C LYS A 2 26.63 2.71 -6.72
N ASN A 3 25.88 3.24 -5.80
CA ASN A 3 26.25 3.47 -4.41
C ASN A 3 26.69 2.15 -3.80
N GLN A 4 27.91 2.04 -3.39
CA GLN A 4 28.47 1.38 -2.21
C GLN A 4 27.55 0.39 -1.41
N ILE A 5 26.44 -0.07 -2.00
CA ILE A 5 25.63 -1.16 -1.45
C ILE A 5 26.37 -2.43 -1.81
N THR A 6 27.16 -2.92 -0.87
CA THR A 6 27.79 -4.24 -0.95
C THR A 6 26.72 -5.27 -0.68
N GLY A 7 26.27 -5.99 -1.69
CA GLY A 7 25.29 -7.04 -1.56
C GLY A 7 24.29 -7.09 -2.73
N LYS A 8 23.52 -8.15 -2.80
CA LYS A 8 22.46 -8.33 -3.77
C LYS A 8 21.27 -7.45 -3.43
N THR A 9 20.84 -6.60 -4.35
CA THR A 9 19.61 -5.80 -4.22
C THR A 9 18.40 -6.64 -4.61
N ILE A 10 17.29 -6.51 -3.89
CA ILE A 10 15.99 -7.08 -4.26
C ILE A 10 15.00 -5.95 -4.50
N HIS A 11 14.52 -5.83 -5.73
CA HIS A 11 13.51 -4.85 -6.09
C HIS A 11 12.14 -5.34 -5.64
N VAL A 12 11.47 -4.61 -4.76
CA VAL A 12 10.12 -4.95 -4.27
C VAL A 12 9.12 -3.95 -4.83
N ALA A 13 8.07 -4.45 -5.49
CA ALA A 13 7.07 -3.60 -6.10
C ALA A 13 5.68 -4.24 -6.19
N ASP A 14 4.68 -3.38 -6.40
CA ASP A 14 3.32 -3.82 -6.65
C ASP A 14 3.13 -4.37 -8.08
N LYS A 15 1.91 -4.82 -8.39
CA LYS A 15 1.56 -5.39 -9.69
C LYS A 15 1.73 -4.44 -10.88
N GLY A 16 1.73 -3.13 -10.65
CA GLY A 16 1.89 -2.12 -11.70
C GLY A 16 3.29 -2.14 -12.32
N LEU A 17 4.30 -2.56 -11.55
CA LEU A 17 5.68 -2.69 -12.01
C LEU A 17 6.06 -4.12 -12.41
N ASN A 18 5.16 -5.09 -12.28
CA ASN A 18 5.39 -6.48 -12.69
C ASN A 18 5.22 -6.63 -14.21
N CYS A 19 6.25 -6.25 -14.95
CA CYS A 19 6.32 -6.44 -16.38
C CYS A 19 7.61 -7.18 -16.76
N ALA A 20 7.63 -7.79 -17.96
CA ALA A 20 8.76 -8.57 -18.44
C ALA A 20 10.05 -7.73 -18.47
N GLN A 21 9.97 -6.45 -18.87
CA GLN A 21 11.13 -5.56 -18.95
C GLN A 21 11.78 -5.33 -17.59
N ASN A 22 10.99 -5.09 -16.53
CA ASN A 22 11.52 -4.88 -15.18
C ASN A 22 12.17 -6.15 -14.62
N ILE A 23 11.62 -7.32 -14.94
CA ILE A 23 12.19 -8.61 -14.56
C ILE A 23 13.52 -8.84 -15.30
N ALA A 24 13.56 -8.56 -16.60
CA ALA A 24 14.79 -8.66 -17.40
C ALA A 24 15.86 -7.70 -16.87
N PHE A 25 15.51 -6.43 -16.63
CA PHE A 25 16.40 -5.43 -16.07
C PHE A 25 17.02 -5.87 -14.73
N SER A 26 16.20 -6.39 -13.80
CA SER A 26 16.72 -6.92 -12.52
C SER A 26 17.72 -8.05 -12.76
N LYS A 27 17.41 -8.97 -13.67
CA LYS A 27 18.30 -10.09 -13.98
C LYS A 27 19.60 -9.68 -14.65
N GLU A 28 19.57 -8.73 -15.58
CA GLU A 28 20.76 -8.20 -16.26
C GLU A 28 21.71 -7.49 -15.29
N ASN A 29 21.17 -6.83 -14.27
CA ASN A 29 21.97 -6.17 -13.24
C ASN A 29 22.43 -7.13 -12.11
N GLY A 30 22.07 -8.41 -12.15
CA GLY A 30 22.39 -9.36 -11.08
C GLY A 30 21.52 -9.18 -9.83
N ASP A 31 20.47 -8.36 -9.92
CA ASP A 31 19.55 -8.07 -8.82
C ASP A 31 18.43 -9.11 -8.71
N GLY A 32 17.84 -9.19 -7.54
CA GLY A 32 16.60 -9.93 -7.29
C GLY A 32 15.35 -9.09 -7.49
N TYR A 33 14.20 -9.76 -7.53
CA TYR A 33 12.90 -9.10 -7.52
C TYR A 33 11.89 -9.84 -6.66
N LEU A 34 10.92 -9.07 -6.14
CA LEU A 34 9.73 -9.56 -5.45
C LEU A 34 8.56 -8.67 -5.85
N PHE A 35 7.71 -9.16 -6.74
CA PHE A 35 6.60 -8.40 -7.30
C PHE A 35 5.26 -9.05 -7.03
N SER A 36 4.21 -8.26 -6.86
CA SER A 36 2.84 -8.75 -6.90
C SER A 36 2.40 -8.99 -8.35
N LYS A 37 1.60 -10.03 -8.58
CA LYS A 37 1.07 -10.38 -9.90
C LYS A 37 -0.44 -10.58 -9.85
N SER A 38 -1.14 -10.06 -10.85
CA SER A 38 -2.59 -10.23 -10.94
C SER A 38 -2.94 -11.69 -11.26
N VAL A 39 -3.70 -12.32 -10.37
CA VAL A 39 -4.17 -13.70 -10.56
C VAL A 39 -5.09 -13.84 -11.77
N LYS A 40 -5.86 -12.80 -12.07
CA LYS A 40 -6.85 -12.80 -13.16
C LYS A 40 -6.24 -12.86 -14.56
N SER A 41 -5.02 -12.32 -14.72
CA SER A 41 -4.30 -12.26 -16.00
C SER A 41 -3.37 -13.44 -16.26
N LEU A 42 -3.39 -14.45 -15.38
CA LEU A 42 -2.54 -15.61 -15.51
C LEU A 42 -3.06 -16.59 -16.58
N PRO A 43 -2.18 -17.43 -17.15
CA PRO A 43 -2.59 -18.58 -17.97
C PRO A 43 -3.51 -19.54 -17.22
N GLU A 44 -4.36 -20.28 -17.92
CA GLU A 44 -5.35 -21.17 -17.30
C GLU A 44 -4.69 -22.28 -16.44
N LYS A 45 -3.54 -22.82 -16.85
CA LYS A 45 -2.79 -23.79 -16.04
C LYS A 45 -2.48 -23.25 -14.64
N GLU A 46 -2.03 -22.00 -14.56
CA GLU A 46 -1.70 -21.35 -13.28
C GLU A 46 -2.95 -21.04 -12.48
N LYS A 47 -4.02 -20.59 -13.14
CA LYS A 47 -5.32 -20.35 -12.48
C LYS A 47 -5.89 -21.62 -11.88
N THR A 48 -5.80 -22.74 -12.61
CA THR A 48 -6.23 -24.05 -12.12
C THR A 48 -5.41 -24.46 -10.89
N TRP A 49 -4.08 -24.30 -10.95
CA TRP A 49 -3.23 -24.57 -9.79
C TRP A 49 -3.60 -23.70 -8.57
N ILE A 50 -3.87 -22.40 -8.76
CA ILE A 50 -4.28 -21.51 -7.68
C ILE A 50 -5.57 -21.98 -7.01
N LEU A 51 -6.56 -22.38 -7.80
CA LEU A 51 -7.88 -22.75 -7.33
C LEU A 51 -7.96 -24.19 -6.79
N LEU A 52 -6.96 -25.00 -7.09
CA LEU A 52 -6.92 -26.38 -6.61
C LEU A 52 -6.82 -26.41 -5.09
N ASP A 53 -7.83 -26.99 -4.46
CA ASP A 53 -7.86 -27.21 -3.01
C ASP A 53 -7.23 -28.57 -2.70
N ASN A 54 -5.97 -28.54 -2.34
CA ASN A 54 -5.14 -29.71 -2.07
C ASN A 54 -4.29 -29.48 -0.82
N ASP A 55 -3.54 -30.50 -0.40
CA ASP A 55 -2.73 -30.50 0.83
C ASP A 55 -1.53 -29.54 0.79
N ASP A 56 -1.23 -28.91 -0.37
CA ASP A 56 -0.16 -27.91 -0.49
C ASP A 56 -0.49 -26.59 0.24
N TRP A 57 -1.76 -26.37 0.57
CA TRP A 57 -2.17 -25.17 1.31
C TRP A 57 -1.75 -25.21 2.77
N LYS A 58 -1.05 -24.18 3.21
CA LYS A 58 -0.68 -23.94 4.61
C LYS A 58 -1.57 -22.87 5.21
N ASP A 59 -2.21 -23.16 6.32
CA ASP A 59 -3.08 -22.25 7.04
C ASP A 59 -2.30 -21.42 8.04
N VAL A 60 -2.57 -20.12 8.09
CA VAL A 60 -2.11 -19.20 9.12
C VAL A 60 -3.33 -18.76 9.92
N ARG A 61 -3.34 -19.08 11.21
CA ARG A 61 -4.45 -18.84 12.13
C ARG A 61 -4.04 -17.89 13.23
N SER A 62 -5.00 -17.13 13.75
CA SER A 62 -4.84 -16.32 14.96
C SER A 62 -4.84 -17.19 16.23
N ARG A 63 -4.58 -16.56 17.37
CA ARG A 63 -4.54 -17.27 18.67
C ARG A 63 -5.88 -17.91 19.07
N ASP A 64 -7.01 -17.36 18.58
CA ASP A 64 -8.38 -17.87 18.78
C ASP A 64 -8.78 -18.95 17.75
N GLY A 65 -7.86 -19.39 16.88
CA GLY A 65 -8.09 -20.40 15.86
C GLY A 65 -8.70 -19.86 14.55
N THR A 66 -9.04 -18.58 14.46
CA THR A 66 -9.61 -17.99 13.25
C THR A 66 -8.60 -18.01 12.10
N LEU A 67 -9.01 -18.46 10.91
CA LEU A 67 -8.17 -18.44 9.71
C LEU A 67 -7.92 -17.00 9.28
N LEU A 68 -6.66 -16.57 9.34
CA LEU A 68 -6.22 -15.25 8.86
C LEU A 68 -6.03 -15.27 7.34
N TYR A 69 -5.26 -16.24 6.87
CA TYR A 69 -5.05 -16.52 5.45
C TYR A 69 -4.44 -17.91 5.26
N ARG A 70 -4.51 -18.43 4.06
CA ARG A 70 -3.79 -19.64 3.64
C ARG A 70 -2.89 -19.32 2.46
N TYR A 71 -1.83 -20.09 2.27
CA TYR A 71 -0.91 -19.90 1.18
C TYR A 71 -0.34 -21.22 0.69
N LYS A 72 0.11 -21.22 -0.57
CA LYS A 72 0.96 -22.26 -1.13
C LYS A 72 1.97 -21.65 -2.09
N SER A 73 3.05 -22.35 -2.38
CA SER A 73 4.10 -21.89 -3.27
C SER A 73 4.59 -22.98 -4.22
N CYS A 74 5.13 -22.57 -5.35
CA CYS A 74 5.84 -23.44 -6.27
C CYS A 74 7.11 -22.76 -6.78
N VAL A 75 8.09 -23.56 -7.23
CA VAL A 75 9.31 -23.09 -7.89
C VAL A 75 9.37 -23.75 -9.24
N GLU A 76 9.15 -22.99 -10.29
CA GLU A 76 9.13 -23.49 -11.68
C GLU A 76 9.75 -22.46 -12.64
N LYS A 77 9.91 -22.87 -13.91
CA LYS A 77 10.30 -21.96 -15.00
C LYS A 77 9.06 -21.34 -15.63
N PHE A 78 9.04 -20.03 -15.70
CA PHE A 78 7.93 -19.26 -16.26
C PHE A 78 8.39 -18.43 -17.45
N PRO A 79 7.62 -18.41 -18.57
CA PRO A 79 7.95 -17.64 -19.76
C PRO A 79 7.60 -16.17 -19.57
N TYR A 80 8.49 -15.31 -20.04
CA TYR A 80 8.30 -13.86 -20.16
C TYR A 80 8.61 -13.43 -21.58
N THR A 81 7.68 -12.72 -22.19
CA THR A 81 7.82 -12.22 -23.56
C THR A 81 8.09 -10.73 -23.53
N PHE A 82 9.17 -10.31 -24.15
CA PHE A 82 9.54 -8.90 -24.31
C PHE A 82 9.60 -8.55 -25.80
N GLU A 83 9.54 -7.29 -26.09
CA GLU A 83 9.83 -6.74 -27.41
C GLU A 83 11.18 -6.06 -27.38
N ILE A 84 12.12 -6.53 -28.22
CA ILE A 84 13.45 -5.98 -28.39
C ILE A 84 13.62 -5.74 -29.90
N ASP A 85 13.90 -4.51 -30.28
CA ASP A 85 14.09 -4.09 -31.68
C ASP A 85 12.91 -4.51 -32.59
N GLY A 86 11.67 -4.36 -32.11
CA GLY A 86 10.46 -4.74 -32.85
C GLY A 86 10.23 -6.25 -32.99
N LYS A 87 11.06 -7.10 -32.35
CA LYS A 87 10.91 -8.56 -32.35
C LYS A 87 10.52 -9.06 -30.96
N LYS A 88 9.52 -9.94 -30.93
CA LYS A 88 9.13 -10.63 -29.69
C LYS A 88 10.13 -11.72 -29.35
N LYS A 89 10.70 -11.67 -28.15
CA LYS A 89 11.61 -12.68 -27.61
C LYS A 89 11.04 -13.22 -26.31
N THR A 90 10.96 -14.54 -26.16
CA THR A 90 10.51 -15.18 -24.92
C THR A 90 11.69 -15.82 -24.21
N LEU A 91 11.88 -15.47 -22.95
CA LEU A 91 12.85 -16.07 -22.04
C LEU A 91 12.13 -16.74 -20.89
N CYS A 92 12.66 -17.85 -20.40
CA CYS A 92 12.12 -18.53 -19.22
C CYS A 92 13.03 -18.29 -18.02
N PHE A 93 12.43 -17.77 -16.93
CA PHE A 93 13.13 -17.58 -15.66
C PHE A 93 12.59 -18.57 -14.62
N THR A 94 13.50 -19.16 -13.84
CA THR A 94 13.10 -19.91 -12.65
C THR A 94 12.78 -18.92 -11.56
N GLU A 95 11.56 -18.98 -11.04
CA GLU A 95 11.09 -18.12 -9.96
C GLU A 95 10.22 -18.89 -8.98
N LYS A 96 10.14 -18.39 -7.74
CA LYS A 96 9.20 -18.86 -6.74
C LYS A 96 7.94 -18.03 -6.83
N ARG A 97 6.80 -18.70 -6.91
CA ARG A 97 5.47 -18.08 -6.88
C ARG A 97 4.75 -18.51 -5.62
N ARG A 98 4.27 -17.52 -4.88
CA ARG A 98 3.52 -17.70 -3.65
C ARG A 98 2.13 -17.11 -3.82
N VAL A 99 1.11 -17.96 -3.79
CA VAL A 99 -0.28 -17.52 -3.78
C VAL A 99 -0.81 -17.49 -2.35
N THR A 100 -1.62 -16.48 -2.05
CA THR A 100 -2.29 -16.31 -0.75
C THR A 100 -3.77 -16.15 -0.99
N TYR A 101 -4.59 -16.78 -0.15
CA TYR A 101 -6.02 -16.55 -0.06
C TYR A 101 -6.36 -15.98 1.33
N ASN A 102 -7.02 -14.82 1.36
CA ASN A 102 -7.45 -14.17 2.59
C ASN A 102 -8.97 -14.06 2.63
N PRO A 103 -9.66 -14.77 3.56
CA PRO A 103 -11.13 -14.78 3.64
C PRO A 103 -11.75 -13.40 3.89
N LYS A 104 -11.13 -12.57 4.73
CA LYS A 104 -11.61 -11.20 5.00
C LYS A 104 -11.55 -10.33 3.76
N LEU A 105 -10.43 -10.40 3.02
CA LEU A 105 -10.30 -9.68 1.75
C LEU A 105 -11.26 -10.22 0.69
N ALA A 106 -11.50 -11.54 0.66
CA ALA A 106 -12.48 -12.15 -0.22
C ALA A 106 -13.89 -11.61 0.04
N SER A 107 -14.33 -11.60 1.30
CA SER A 107 -15.64 -11.08 1.71
C SER A 107 -15.79 -9.59 1.38
N LYS A 108 -14.78 -8.79 1.71
CA LYS A 108 -14.76 -7.36 1.36
C LYS A 108 -14.89 -7.16 -0.16
N LYS A 109 -14.10 -7.89 -0.95
CA LYS A 109 -14.10 -7.77 -2.41
C LYS A 109 -15.42 -8.21 -3.03
N LYS A 110 -16.00 -9.30 -2.55
CA LYS A 110 -17.35 -9.76 -2.96
C LYS A 110 -18.41 -8.69 -2.70
N TYR A 111 -18.38 -8.07 -1.52
CA TYR A 111 -19.28 -6.98 -1.19
C TYR A 111 -19.12 -5.76 -2.10
N GLU A 112 -17.87 -5.36 -2.39
CA GLU A 112 -17.59 -4.26 -3.33
C GLU A 112 -18.12 -4.57 -4.74
N ILE A 113 -17.90 -5.81 -5.22
CA ILE A 113 -18.40 -6.28 -6.52
C ILE A 113 -19.92 -6.24 -6.53
N ALA A 114 -20.60 -6.76 -5.50
CA ALA A 114 -22.06 -6.75 -5.41
C ALA A 114 -22.62 -5.32 -5.49
N LYS A 115 -22.02 -4.35 -4.79
CA LYS A 115 -22.40 -2.93 -4.90
C LYS A 115 -22.20 -2.36 -6.30
N GLN A 116 -21.10 -2.74 -6.97
CA GLN A 116 -20.83 -2.28 -8.34
C GLN A 116 -21.85 -2.86 -9.33
N ILE A 117 -22.22 -4.14 -9.15
CA ILE A 117 -23.24 -4.81 -9.97
C ILE A 117 -24.61 -4.15 -9.78
N GLU A 118 -24.99 -3.84 -8.55
CA GLU A 118 -26.26 -3.15 -8.25
C GLU A 118 -26.32 -1.79 -8.97
N LYS A 119 -25.25 -1.01 -8.91
CA LYS A 119 -25.15 0.25 -9.65
C LYS A 119 -25.23 0.05 -11.16
N ALA A 120 -24.53 -0.96 -11.69
CA ALA A 120 -24.56 -1.27 -13.12
C ALA A 120 -25.96 -1.68 -13.57
N ARG A 121 -26.70 -2.49 -12.79
CA ARG A 121 -28.11 -2.84 -13.04
C ARG A 121 -29.01 -1.62 -13.09
N ASN A 122 -28.86 -0.69 -12.15
CA ASN A 122 -29.65 0.54 -12.13
C ASN A 122 -29.39 1.39 -13.38
N LEU A 123 -28.15 1.47 -13.87
CA LEU A 123 -27.82 2.15 -15.11
C LEU A 123 -28.39 1.43 -16.34
N CYS A 124 -28.40 0.09 -16.34
CA CYS A 124 -29.06 -0.68 -17.40
C CYS A 124 -30.58 -0.41 -17.43
N TYR A 125 -31.25 -0.39 -16.27
CA TYR A 125 -32.67 -0.07 -16.17
C TYR A 125 -33.01 1.34 -16.65
N SER A 126 -32.19 2.33 -16.31
CA SER A 126 -32.38 3.71 -16.73
C SER A 126 -31.97 3.97 -18.18
N GLN A 127 -31.43 2.98 -18.88
CA GLN A 127 -30.86 3.11 -20.22
C GLN A 127 -29.87 4.27 -20.30
N ALA A 128 -28.96 4.30 -19.33
CA ALA A 128 -27.93 5.33 -19.22
C ALA A 128 -26.99 5.33 -20.44
N LYS A 129 -26.40 6.48 -20.75
CA LYS A 129 -25.39 6.59 -21.82
C LYS A 129 -24.17 5.73 -21.48
N ARG A 130 -23.51 5.15 -22.49
CA ARG A 130 -22.31 4.32 -22.31
C ARG A 130 -21.23 5.00 -21.47
N SER A 131 -21.05 6.31 -21.62
CA SER A 131 -20.09 7.10 -20.84
C SER A 131 -20.39 7.16 -19.34
N GLU A 132 -21.64 6.99 -18.92
CA GLU A 132 -22.04 7.06 -17.52
C GLU A 132 -21.66 5.80 -16.73
N TYR A 133 -21.41 4.69 -17.40
CA TYR A 133 -20.98 3.45 -16.75
C TYR A 133 -19.55 3.52 -16.21
N GLY A 134 -18.65 4.32 -16.81
CA GLY A 134 -17.26 4.40 -16.37
C GLY A 134 -16.64 3.02 -16.07
N ASP A 135 -16.09 2.83 -14.89
CA ASP A 135 -15.49 1.55 -14.46
C ASP A 135 -16.49 0.39 -14.32
N LEU A 136 -17.80 0.68 -14.28
CA LEU A 136 -18.85 -0.33 -14.22
C LEU A 136 -19.07 -1.02 -15.57
N GLY A 137 -18.65 -0.39 -16.65
CA GLY A 137 -18.77 -0.92 -18.01
C GLY A 137 -18.16 -2.30 -18.21
N LYS A 138 -17.20 -2.69 -17.37
CA LYS A 138 -16.61 -4.04 -17.39
C LYS A 138 -17.58 -5.17 -17.02
N TYR A 139 -18.67 -4.84 -16.33
CA TYR A 139 -19.73 -5.79 -15.94
C TYR A 139 -20.94 -5.76 -16.87
N VAL A 140 -20.82 -5.07 -18.01
CA VAL A 140 -21.96 -4.82 -18.89
C VAL A 140 -21.56 -5.11 -20.34
N ASP A 141 -22.43 -5.84 -21.04
CA ASP A 141 -22.36 -6.01 -22.48
C ASP A 141 -23.27 -4.98 -23.14
N PHE A 142 -22.73 -4.16 -24.03
CA PHE A 142 -23.46 -3.16 -24.80
C PHE A 142 -23.87 -3.77 -26.13
N ILE A 143 -25.18 -3.70 -26.45
CA ILE A 143 -25.76 -4.32 -27.63
C ILE A 143 -25.80 -3.35 -28.81
N ASP A 144 -25.93 -2.03 -28.55
CA ASP A 144 -25.95 -0.98 -29.58
C ASP A 144 -24.72 -0.07 -29.45
N GLU A 145 -24.05 0.18 -30.60
CA GLU A 145 -22.85 1.04 -30.64
C GLU A 145 -23.16 2.53 -30.87
N ASP A 146 -24.32 2.89 -31.44
CA ASP A 146 -24.61 4.20 -31.98
C ASP A 146 -25.88 4.88 -31.44
N GLY A 147 -26.06 4.97 -30.15
CA GLY A 147 -27.25 5.64 -29.63
C GLY A 147 -27.01 6.53 -28.40
N GLU A 148 -27.82 7.56 -28.22
CA GLU A 148 -27.88 8.34 -27.00
C GLU A 148 -28.23 7.48 -25.78
N LYS A 149 -28.92 6.34 -25.99
CA LYS A 149 -29.29 5.36 -24.98
C LYS A 149 -28.72 4.00 -25.36
N ALA A 150 -27.86 3.44 -24.52
CA ALA A 150 -27.28 2.14 -24.75
C ALA A 150 -28.23 1.03 -24.26
N LYS A 151 -28.59 0.08 -25.15
CA LYS A 151 -29.12 -1.20 -24.71
C LYS A 151 -27.98 -2.01 -24.09
N ALA A 152 -28.06 -2.24 -22.80
CA ALA A 152 -27.01 -2.88 -22.01
C ALA A 152 -27.58 -4.04 -21.19
N SER A 153 -26.81 -5.11 -21.08
CA SER A 153 -27.13 -6.25 -20.24
C SER A 153 -25.96 -6.60 -19.30
N ILE A 154 -26.26 -7.19 -18.16
CA ILE A 154 -25.22 -7.59 -17.21
C ILE A 154 -24.43 -8.78 -17.75
N ASN A 155 -23.11 -8.69 -17.70
CA ASN A 155 -22.18 -9.75 -18.09
C ASN A 155 -21.92 -10.69 -16.90
N GLU A 156 -22.75 -11.70 -16.73
CA GLU A 156 -22.63 -12.67 -15.61
C GLU A 156 -21.31 -13.46 -15.66
N SER A 157 -20.79 -13.77 -16.86
CA SER A 157 -19.50 -14.46 -17.01
C SER A 157 -18.34 -13.65 -16.46
N MET A 158 -18.33 -12.33 -16.65
CA MET A 158 -17.32 -11.45 -16.08
C MET A 158 -17.43 -11.37 -14.56
N ILE A 159 -18.66 -11.33 -14.05
CA ILE A 159 -18.92 -11.32 -12.60
C ILE A 159 -18.39 -12.60 -11.95
N GLU A 160 -18.70 -13.75 -12.51
CA GLU A 160 -18.20 -15.04 -12.01
C GLU A 160 -16.68 -15.09 -11.99
N LYS A 161 -16.02 -14.64 -13.06
CA LYS A 161 -14.55 -14.54 -13.12
C LYS A 161 -13.98 -13.63 -12.03
N GLU A 162 -14.62 -12.49 -11.77
CA GLU A 162 -14.19 -11.57 -10.72
C GLU A 162 -14.36 -12.18 -9.33
N LEU A 163 -15.49 -12.84 -9.06
CA LEU A 163 -15.81 -13.46 -7.78
C LEU A 163 -14.92 -14.67 -7.49
N LYS A 164 -14.58 -15.46 -8.51
CA LYS A 164 -13.75 -16.67 -8.41
C LYS A 164 -12.38 -16.39 -7.82
N PHE A 165 -11.79 -15.23 -8.15
CA PHE A 165 -10.46 -14.81 -7.67
C PHE A 165 -10.50 -13.79 -6.54
N ALA A 166 -11.67 -13.54 -5.94
CA ALA A 166 -11.77 -12.64 -4.81
C ALA A 166 -10.99 -13.20 -3.60
N GLY A 167 -10.11 -12.36 -3.02
CA GLY A 167 -9.28 -12.73 -1.87
C GLY A 167 -7.95 -13.40 -2.23
N TYR A 168 -7.72 -13.74 -3.50
CA TYR A 168 -6.44 -14.29 -3.95
C TYR A 168 -5.46 -13.19 -4.34
N ASN A 169 -4.22 -13.36 -3.94
CA ASN A 169 -3.08 -12.55 -4.34
C ASN A 169 -1.88 -13.44 -4.65
N MET A 170 -1.04 -13.04 -5.60
CA MET A 170 0.16 -13.77 -5.96
C MET A 170 1.39 -12.87 -5.85
N LEU A 171 2.43 -13.39 -5.23
CA LEU A 171 3.77 -12.83 -5.22
C LEU A 171 4.68 -13.70 -6.06
N VAL A 172 5.56 -13.07 -6.83
CA VAL A 172 6.57 -13.73 -7.66
C VAL A 172 7.94 -13.19 -7.30
N THR A 173 8.91 -14.08 -7.14
CA THR A 173 10.27 -13.69 -6.76
C THR A 173 11.34 -14.53 -7.43
N SER A 174 12.48 -13.88 -7.70
CA SER A 174 13.69 -14.57 -8.14
C SER A 174 14.39 -15.34 -7.01
N GLU A 175 14.04 -15.02 -5.74
CA GLU A 175 14.67 -15.58 -4.56
C GLU A 175 14.01 -16.91 -4.19
N LYS A 176 14.51 -18.00 -4.82
CA LYS A 176 13.90 -19.34 -4.72
C LYS A 176 13.97 -19.91 -3.31
N ASP A 177 15.05 -19.59 -2.60
CA ASP A 177 15.36 -20.13 -1.28
C ASP A 177 14.79 -19.26 -0.15
N MET A 178 14.20 -18.09 -0.48
CA MET A 178 13.57 -17.22 0.50
C MET A 178 12.34 -17.89 1.09
N ASP A 179 12.21 -17.86 2.43
CA ASP A 179 11.06 -18.44 3.12
C ASP A 179 9.74 -17.74 2.73
N ASP A 180 8.64 -18.49 2.75
CA ASP A 180 7.33 -17.97 2.37
C ASP A 180 6.83 -16.85 3.30
N ILE A 181 7.19 -16.91 4.59
CA ILE A 181 6.86 -15.87 5.56
C ILE A 181 7.67 -14.62 5.28
N ASP A 182 8.96 -14.77 4.97
CA ASP A 182 9.83 -13.64 4.64
C ASP A 182 9.41 -12.95 3.32
N ILE A 183 9.00 -13.73 2.32
CA ILE A 183 8.40 -13.19 1.08
C ILE A 183 7.18 -12.33 1.41
N TYR A 184 6.29 -12.84 2.27
CA TYR A 184 5.08 -12.13 2.68
C TYR A 184 5.42 -10.84 3.43
N ASN A 185 6.28 -10.92 4.43
CA ASN A 185 6.66 -9.79 5.27
C ASN A 185 7.41 -8.72 4.47
N THR A 186 8.35 -9.12 3.61
CA THR A 186 9.11 -8.20 2.76
C THR A 186 8.18 -7.43 1.81
N TYR A 187 7.24 -8.13 1.18
CA TYR A 187 6.25 -7.46 0.33
C TYR A 187 5.35 -6.51 1.12
N HIS A 188 4.85 -6.94 2.28
CA HIS A 188 3.96 -6.12 3.09
C HIS A 188 4.66 -4.90 3.69
N ASN A 189 5.98 -4.89 3.81
CA ASN A 189 6.72 -3.70 4.21
C ASN A 189 6.60 -2.52 3.23
N LEU A 190 6.11 -2.73 2.00
CA LEU A 190 5.78 -1.63 1.06
C LEU A 190 4.77 -0.65 1.64
N TRP A 191 3.86 -1.08 2.54
CA TRP A 191 2.90 -0.18 3.18
C TRP A 191 3.57 0.99 3.90
N ARG A 192 4.79 0.81 4.41
CA ARG A 192 5.56 1.86 5.08
C ARG A 192 5.93 3.00 4.12
N ILE A 193 6.22 2.64 2.88
CA ILE A 193 6.50 3.63 1.82
C ILE A 193 5.21 4.34 1.43
N GLU A 194 4.13 3.59 1.22
CA GLU A 194 2.81 4.16 0.90
C GLU A 194 2.32 5.10 2.01
N GLU A 195 2.51 4.72 3.27
CA GLU A 195 2.18 5.56 4.41
C GLU A 195 3.02 6.84 4.44
N SER A 196 4.32 6.76 4.15
CA SER A 196 5.19 7.93 4.06
C SER A 196 4.73 8.89 2.95
N PHE A 197 4.33 8.38 1.79
CA PHE A 197 3.71 9.20 0.74
C PHE A 197 2.35 9.79 1.16
N ARG A 198 1.55 9.04 1.94
CA ARG A 198 0.29 9.55 2.48
C ARG A 198 0.52 10.72 3.43
N ILE A 199 1.49 10.61 4.34
CA ILE A 199 1.89 11.69 5.24
C ILE A 199 2.28 12.92 4.46
N MET A 200 3.15 12.77 3.46
CA MET A 200 3.54 13.89 2.61
C MET A 200 2.33 14.58 1.96
N LYS A 201 1.38 13.81 1.46
CA LYS A 201 0.21 14.33 0.73
C LYS A 201 -0.84 14.96 1.65
N SER A 202 -1.11 14.32 2.80
CA SER A 202 -2.27 14.66 3.64
C SER A 202 -1.89 15.43 4.90
N ASP A 203 -0.76 15.10 5.52
CA ASP A 203 -0.36 15.73 6.78
C ASP A 203 0.56 16.93 6.56
N LEU A 204 1.40 16.90 5.52
CA LEU A 204 2.32 17.99 5.18
C LEU A 204 1.85 18.85 4.01
N ASP A 205 0.68 18.56 3.43
CA ASP A 205 0.10 19.28 2.30
C ASP A 205 1.11 19.51 1.15
N ALA A 206 1.96 18.48 0.88
CA ALA A 206 2.97 18.57 -0.16
C ALA A 206 2.38 18.74 -1.58
N ARG A 207 1.07 18.60 -1.72
CA ARG A 207 0.31 18.83 -2.96
C ARG A 207 -1.02 19.55 -2.65
N PRO A 208 -1.48 20.44 -3.54
CA PRO A 208 -0.86 20.87 -4.80
C PRO A 208 0.37 21.76 -4.58
N VAL A 209 1.31 21.73 -5.54
CA VAL A 209 2.53 22.58 -5.52
C VAL A 209 2.24 23.86 -6.28
N PHE A 210 2.22 25.00 -5.59
CA PHE A 210 2.00 26.33 -6.17
C PHE A 210 3.30 27.05 -6.57
N LEU A 211 4.41 26.33 -6.68
CA LEU A 211 5.73 26.86 -7.03
C LEU A 211 6.01 26.64 -8.52
N GLN A 212 6.63 27.62 -9.17
CA GLN A 212 6.92 27.57 -10.60
C GLN A 212 8.38 27.26 -10.93
N LYS A 213 9.32 27.69 -10.06
CA LYS A 213 10.75 27.48 -10.30
C LYS A 213 11.17 26.06 -9.87
N GLU A 214 11.89 25.37 -10.74
CA GLU A 214 12.37 24.00 -10.51
C GLU A 214 13.10 23.83 -9.16
N ASN A 215 14.03 24.73 -8.84
CA ASN A 215 14.78 24.69 -7.58
C ASN A 215 13.86 24.88 -6.36
N SER A 216 12.84 25.72 -6.48
CA SER A 216 11.85 25.91 -5.39
C SER A 216 11.00 24.66 -5.20
N ILE A 217 10.61 23.99 -6.29
CA ILE A 217 9.88 22.71 -6.25
C ILE A 217 10.75 21.64 -5.59
N LYS A 218 12.01 21.51 -5.99
CA LYS A 218 12.97 20.57 -5.38
C LYS A 218 13.16 20.85 -3.89
N GLY A 219 13.32 22.12 -3.51
CA GLY A 219 13.46 22.53 -2.11
C GLY A 219 12.22 22.20 -1.29
N HIS A 220 11.02 22.44 -1.82
CA HIS A 220 9.75 22.08 -1.18
C HIS A 220 9.67 20.58 -0.88
N PHE A 221 9.93 19.74 -1.89
CA PHE A 221 9.89 18.29 -1.67
C PHE A 221 11.01 17.80 -0.74
N LEU A 222 12.18 18.41 -0.76
CA LEU A 222 13.25 18.09 0.19
C LEU A 222 12.84 18.39 1.63
N ILE A 223 12.20 19.54 1.88
CA ILE A 223 11.69 19.89 3.22
C ILE A 223 10.62 18.89 3.66
N CYS A 224 9.67 18.54 2.78
CA CYS A 224 8.65 17.54 3.08
C CYS A 224 9.27 16.16 3.38
N TYR A 225 10.28 15.75 2.61
CA TYR A 225 11.00 14.50 2.84
C TYR A 225 11.71 14.50 4.21
N LEU A 226 12.42 15.56 4.56
CA LEU A 226 13.07 15.67 5.86
C LEU A 226 12.06 15.67 7.01
N ALA A 227 10.93 16.32 6.84
CA ALA A 227 9.85 16.30 7.85
C ALA A 227 9.30 14.89 8.06
N VAL A 228 9.03 14.14 6.98
CA VAL A 228 8.62 12.73 7.08
C VAL A 228 9.71 11.89 7.74
N LEU A 229 10.98 12.09 7.38
CA LEU A 229 12.09 11.35 7.97
C LEU A 229 12.15 11.55 9.48
N LEU A 230 12.08 12.79 9.95
CA LEU A 230 12.10 13.13 11.37
C LEU A 230 10.89 12.51 12.10
N GLU A 231 9.71 12.61 11.51
CA GLU A 231 8.49 12.02 12.07
C GLU A 231 8.58 10.50 12.15
N ARG A 232 9.13 9.82 11.14
CA ARG A 232 9.36 8.37 11.17
C ARG A 232 10.40 7.95 12.20
N ILE A 233 11.49 8.71 12.37
CA ILE A 233 12.46 8.47 13.43
C ILE A 233 11.76 8.59 14.78
N PHE A 234 10.98 9.65 14.98
CA PHE A 234 10.23 9.87 16.21
C PHE A 234 9.25 8.71 16.48
N GLN A 235 8.45 8.32 15.49
CA GLN A 235 7.47 7.24 15.61
C GLN A 235 8.13 5.89 15.95
N PHE A 236 9.19 5.50 15.22
CA PHE A 236 9.75 4.16 15.35
C PHE A 236 10.83 4.04 16.43
N LYS A 237 11.62 5.10 16.65
CA LYS A 237 12.75 5.04 17.60
C LYS A 237 12.39 5.54 18.99
N ILE A 238 11.46 6.50 19.10
CA ILE A 238 11.12 7.12 20.38
C ILE A 238 9.82 6.56 20.92
N LEU A 239 8.82 6.39 20.06
CA LEU A 239 7.48 5.94 20.45
C LEU A 239 7.27 4.43 20.21
N ASP A 240 8.30 3.69 19.81
CA ASP A 240 8.26 2.24 19.54
C ASP A 240 7.06 1.81 18.67
N ASN A 241 6.70 2.67 17.70
CA ASN A 241 5.56 2.47 16.79
C ASN A 241 4.20 2.24 17.49
N GLN A 242 4.03 2.70 18.73
CA GLN A 242 2.79 2.54 19.49
C GLN A 242 1.70 3.53 19.06
N TYR A 243 2.08 4.62 18.41
CA TYR A 243 1.19 5.69 17.99
C TYR A 243 1.19 5.89 16.48
N SER A 244 0.01 6.19 15.95
CA SER A 244 -0.14 6.52 14.55
C SER A 244 0.42 7.92 14.24
N THR A 245 0.87 8.11 13.02
CA THR A 245 1.28 9.40 12.46
C THR A 245 0.25 10.50 12.70
N HIS A 246 -1.04 10.17 12.54
CA HIS A 246 -2.12 11.11 12.78
C HIS A 246 -2.17 11.62 14.24
N GLN A 247 -1.94 10.76 15.22
CA GLN A 247 -1.88 11.15 16.63
C GLN A 247 -0.69 12.06 16.92
N ILE A 248 0.47 11.72 16.35
CA ILE A 248 1.69 12.53 16.44
C ILE A 248 1.49 13.91 15.83
N MET A 249 0.98 13.99 14.60
CA MET A 249 0.73 15.26 13.92
C MET A 249 -0.36 16.08 14.61
N LYS A 250 -1.38 15.44 15.16
CA LYS A 250 -2.40 16.11 15.98
C LYS A 250 -1.77 16.76 17.22
N PHE A 251 -0.86 16.07 17.90
CA PHE A 251 -0.12 16.64 19.02
C PHE A 251 0.72 17.84 18.59
N ILE A 252 1.58 17.67 17.56
CA ILE A 252 2.46 18.74 17.08
C ILE A 252 1.66 20.02 16.74
N ARG A 253 0.50 19.87 16.10
CA ARG A 253 -0.36 21.00 15.72
C ARG A 253 -1.16 21.58 16.89
N SER A 254 -1.50 20.78 17.91
CA SER A 254 -2.33 21.20 19.02
C SER A 254 -1.55 21.67 20.24
N PHE A 255 -0.26 21.35 20.36
CA PHE A 255 0.55 21.77 21.50
C PHE A 255 0.75 23.30 21.46
N LYS A 256 0.11 23.99 22.38
CA LYS A 256 0.09 25.45 22.43
C LYS A 256 0.29 25.95 23.85
N VAL A 257 1.21 26.89 23.97
CA VAL A 257 1.49 27.57 25.23
C VAL A 257 1.36 29.09 25.02
N VAL A 258 0.62 29.71 25.87
CA VAL A 258 0.40 31.17 25.82
C VAL A 258 1.18 31.83 26.98
N LYS A 259 1.93 32.89 26.68
CA LYS A 259 2.65 33.65 27.69
C LYS A 259 1.68 34.56 28.44
N GLY A 260 1.55 34.38 29.75
CA GLY A 260 0.86 35.30 30.68
C GLY A 260 1.85 36.28 31.32
N GLU A 261 1.39 37.09 32.26
CA GLU A 261 2.22 38.10 32.93
C GLU A 261 3.41 37.50 33.69
N SER A 262 3.18 36.42 34.45
CA SER A 262 4.22 35.79 35.29
C SER A 262 4.45 34.32 35.01
N LYS A 263 3.59 33.65 34.22
CA LYS A 263 3.65 32.23 33.92
C LYS A 263 3.18 31.98 32.49
N TYR A 264 3.50 30.81 31.99
CA TYR A 264 2.96 30.31 30.72
C TYR A 264 1.74 29.44 31.01
N ILE A 265 0.73 29.55 30.17
CA ILE A 265 -0.51 28.77 30.26
C ILE A 265 -0.49 27.75 29.11
N ASN A 266 -0.55 26.50 29.45
CA ASN A 266 -0.67 25.43 28.48
C ASN A 266 -2.14 25.22 28.12
N VAL A 267 -2.51 25.58 26.91
CA VAL A 267 -3.89 25.47 26.39
C VAL A 267 -4.06 24.21 25.50
N THR A 268 -3.11 23.30 25.54
CA THR A 268 -3.14 22.07 24.78
C THR A 268 -4.25 21.14 25.28
N PRO A 269 -5.13 20.63 24.41
CA PRO A 269 -6.15 19.67 24.81
C PRO A 269 -5.52 18.39 25.38
N SER A 270 -5.99 17.94 26.53
CA SER A 270 -5.51 16.68 27.13
C SER A 270 -5.81 15.50 26.22
N SER A 271 -4.84 14.59 26.07
CA SER A 271 -4.99 13.35 25.33
C SER A 271 -4.18 12.23 26.00
N GLU A 272 -4.54 10.99 25.74
CA GLU A 272 -3.78 9.84 26.22
C GLU A 272 -2.34 9.87 25.70
N PHE A 273 -2.16 10.25 24.43
CA PHE A 273 -0.84 10.42 23.82
C PHE A 273 0.05 11.38 24.63
N ILE A 274 -0.47 12.55 25.03
CA ILE A 274 0.32 13.54 25.78
C ILE A 274 0.75 13.00 27.13
N LYS A 275 -0.15 12.27 27.82
CA LYS A 275 0.14 11.66 29.13
C LYS A 275 1.23 10.59 29.03
N GLU A 276 1.17 9.76 28.00
CA GLU A 276 2.20 8.72 27.77
C GLU A 276 3.52 9.37 27.31
N PHE A 277 3.45 10.36 26.46
CA PHE A 277 4.65 11.08 25.99
C PHE A 277 5.35 11.83 27.14
N GLU A 278 4.58 12.40 28.08
CA GLU A 278 5.12 12.96 29.31
C GLU A 278 5.88 11.92 30.13
N LYS A 279 5.37 10.68 30.27
CA LYS A 279 6.05 9.59 30.98
C LYS A 279 7.35 9.18 30.29
N ILE A 280 7.36 9.11 28.96
CA ILE A 280 8.53 8.74 28.16
C ILE A 280 9.62 9.81 28.29
N THR A 281 9.25 11.08 28.26
CA THR A 281 10.19 12.20 28.16
C THR A 281 10.51 12.86 29.49
N ASN A 282 9.72 12.60 30.55
CA ASN A 282 9.76 13.36 31.81
C ASN A 282 9.58 14.88 31.63
N LEU A 283 8.91 15.29 30.55
CA LEU A 283 8.61 16.70 30.30
C LEU A 283 7.26 17.07 30.90
N PRO A 284 7.09 18.27 31.46
CA PRO A 284 5.82 18.68 32.09
C PRO A 284 4.77 19.10 31.06
N LEU A 285 4.37 18.17 30.19
CA LEU A 285 3.47 18.45 29.04
C LEU A 285 2.00 18.57 29.42
N THR A 286 1.61 18.00 30.58
CA THR A 286 0.21 18.05 31.08
C THR A 286 -0.04 19.18 32.06
N ASN A 287 1.01 19.88 32.54
CA ASN A 287 0.86 20.97 33.49
C ASN A 287 0.12 22.14 32.84
N TYR A 288 -0.93 22.62 33.50
CA TYR A 288 -1.68 23.80 33.05
C TYR A 288 -0.85 25.08 33.12
N TYR A 289 -0.11 25.27 34.21
CA TYR A 289 0.84 26.37 34.35
C TYR A 289 2.28 25.87 34.18
N LEU A 290 3.04 26.55 33.34
CA LEU A 290 4.44 26.27 33.10
C LEU A 290 5.30 27.46 33.50
N THR A 291 6.42 27.17 34.18
CA THR A 291 7.44 28.18 34.47
C THR A 291 8.35 28.37 33.26
N GLU A 292 9.09 29.46 33.21
CA GLU A 292 10.08 29.70 32.15
C GLU A 292 11.14 28.56 32.07
N ARG A 293 11.54 28.03 33.23
CA ARG A 293 12.44 26.88 33.29
C ARG A 293 11.86 25.63 32.60
N GLN A 294 10.59 25.36 32.87
CA GLN A 294 9.91 24.19 32.25
C GLN A 294 9.71 24.38 30.74
N ILE A 295 9.41 25.59 30.30
CA ILE A 295 9.35 25.91 28.88
C ILE A 295 10.71 25.69 28.21
N ARG A 296 11.79 26.17 28.83
CA ARG A 296 13.16 25.94 28.32
C ARG A 296 13.50 24.45 28.30
N GLN A 297 13.05 23.67 29.29
CA GLN A 297 13.24 22.22 29.33
C GLN A 297 12.52 21.54 28.15
N ILE A 298 11.30 21.94 27.83
CA ILE A 298 10.53 21.39 26.69
C ILE A 298 11.24 21.71 25.36
N PHE A 299 11.61 22.97 25.14
CA PHE A 299 12.24 23.41 23.87
C PHE A 299 13.66 22.92 23.66
N ASN A 300 14.41 22.65 24.72
CA ASN A 300 15.80 22.20 24.66
C ASN A 300 15.91 20.68 24.91
N TYR A 301 14.81 19.96 24.93
CA TYR A 301 14.83 18.52 25.10
C TYR A 301 15.60 17.88 23.95
N LYS A 302 16.60 17.07 24.33
CA LYS A 302 17.39 16.27 23.38
C LYS A 302 17.04 14.82 23.59
N ILE A 303 16.76 14.16 22.50
CA ILE A 303 16.44 12.72 22.42
C ILE A 303 17.74 11.94 22.33
#